data_9b474f4b558597322f009e24ab63ff3f
#
_entry.id   9b474f4b558597322f009e24ab63ff3f
#
_cell.length_a   1.000
_cell.length_b   1.000
_cell.length_c   1.000
_cell.angle_alpha   90.00
_cell.angle_beta   90.00
_cell.angle_gamma   90.00
#
_symmetry.space_group_name_H-M   'P 1'
#
loop_
_entity.id
_entity.type
_entity.pdbx_description
1 polymer ?
#
loop_
_entity_poly.entity_id
_entity_poly.type
_entity_poly.pdbx_seq_one_letter_code
_entity_poly.pdbx_strand_id
1 'polypeptide(L)'
;KILESTNYAKDLELFVRVSVSNEHAEIDLSKKFGAINNEAAGLLRLTKQYSKKIGLSFHVGSQCMHPISYSKGIFEINNIIKKTKIIPDVINVGGGFPTIYPDLIPQSLDAYFNEIKKGLSNLKLDKLPEIICEPGRAIVAESGSTIVRVDLRKKQKLYINDGTYGTLFDAGVPNIVYPSKMITNGRVISKKLTSFDFYGPTCDSMDYMKGPFVLPNNIKEGDYVEIGQLGAYSLTFRTKFNGFYSDKIFEVQDKPIMSMYEKDSASNYLVA
;
A
#
# COMPACT_ATOMS: atom_id res chain seq x y z
N LYS A 1 -13.67 23.94 11.65
CA LYS A 1 -12.21 24.13 11.51
C LYS A 1 -11.82 24.50 10.08
N ILE A 2 -12.11 23.66 9.03
CA ILE A 2 -11.76 24.00 7.64
C ILE A 2 -12.37 25.34 7.25
N LEU A 3 -13.67 25.52 7.42
CA LEU A 3 -14.39 26.73 7.08
C LEU A 3 -13.82 27.97 7.78
N GLU A 4 -13.56 27.87 9.09
CA GLU A 4 -12.93 28.95 9.88
C GLU A 4 -11.52 29.27 9.37
N SER A 5 -10.68 28.23 9.13
CA SER A 5 -9.30 28.42 8.66
C SER A 5 -9.22 29.01 7.25
N THR A 6 -10.28 28.90 6.46
CA THR A 6 -10.37 29.45 5.10
C THR A 6 -11.23 30.70 5.03
N ASN A 7 -11.60 31.28 6.17
CA ASN A 7 -12.54 32.40 6.25
C ASN A 7 -13.82 32.19 5.43
N TYR A 8 -14.36 30.96 5.45
CA TYR A 8 -15.57 30.59 4.71
C TYR A 8 -15.45 30.88 3.19
N ALA A 9 -14.29 30.56 2.60
CA ALA A 9 -14.05 30.74 1.17
C ALA A 9 -15.18 30.09 0.35
N LYS A 10 -15.58 30.75 -0.77
CA LYS A 10 -16.73 30.35 -1.59
C LYS A 10 -16.39 29.34 -2.69
N ASP A 11 -15.12 29.08 -2.91
CA ASP A 11 -14.57 28.19 -3.97
C ASP A 11 -14.14 26.81 -3.43
N LEU A 12 -14.47 26.49 -2.17
CA LEU A 12 -14.10 25.22 -1.55
C LEU A 12 -14.74 24.03 -2.28
N GLU A 13 -13.94 23.01 -2.52
CA GLU A 13 -14.37 21.67 -2.89
C GLU A 13 -14.17 20.74 -1.69
N LEU A 14 -15.23 20.27 -1.08
CA LEU A 14 -15.17 19.54 0.18
C LEU A 14 -15.69 18.11 0.02
N PHE A 15 -14.98 17.18 0.63
CA PHE A 15 -15.32 15.76 0.61
C PHE A 15 -15.71 15.28 2.00
N VAL A 16 -16.75 14.44 2.06
CA VAL A 16 -17.08 13.65 3.24
C VAL A 16 -16.54 12.25 3.05
N ARG A 17 -15.59 11.84 3.88
CA ARG A 17 -15.06 10.48 3.87
C ARG A 17 -16.02 9.56 4.61
N VAL A 18 -16.46 8.52 3.91
CA VAL A 18 -17.35 7.47 4.43
C VAL A 18 -16.49 6.34 4.98
N SER A 19 -16.81 5.85 6.17
CA SER A 19 -16.20 4.65 6.72
C SER A 19 -16.74 3.41 6.01
N VAL A 20 -15.85 2.55 5.54
CA VAL A 20 -16.17 1.29 4.86
C VAL A 20 -15.36 0.15 5.46
N SER A 21 -15.80 -1.10 5.26
CA SER A 21 -15.04 -2.27 5.69
C SER A 21 -13.70 -2.37 4.95
N ASN A 22 -12.64 -2.70 5.70
CA ASN A 22 -11.30 -2.98 5.18
C ASN A 22 -10.94 -4.48 5.31
N GLU A 23 -11.93 -5.37 5.33
CA GLU A 23 -11.78 -6.81 5.59
C GLU A 23 -10.86 -7.57 4.60
N HIS A 24 -10.63 -7.00 3.42
CA HIS A 24 -9.77 -7.57 2.39
C HIS A 24 -8.43 -6.84 2.24
N ALA A 25 -8.10 -5.94 3.16
CA ALA A 25 -6.85 -5.20 3.15
C ALA A 25 -5.84 -5.81 4.12
N GLU A 26 -4.57 -5.86 3.72
CA GLU A 26 -3.49 -6.26 4.62
C GLU A 26 -3.29 -5.25 5.76
N ILE A 27 -3.58 -3.96 5.48
CA ILE A 27 -3.48 -2.89 6.48
C ILE A 27 -4.84 -2.20 6.60
N ASP A 28 -5.51 -2.44 7.73
CA ASP A 28 -6.80 -1.81 8.05
C ASP A 28 -6.61 -0.33 8.42
N LEU A 29 -7.26 0.56 7.69
CA LEU A 29 -7.27 2.01 7.90
C LEU A 29 -8.65 2.55 8.32
N SER A 30 -9.61 1.68 8.63
CA SER A 30 -10.99 2.07 8.93
C SER A 30 -11.17 2.67 10.33
N LYS A 31 -10.27 2.37 11.26
CA LYS A 31 -10.41 2.72 12.69
C LYS A 31 -10.18 4.20 13.02
N LYS A 32 -9.55 4.95 12.12
CA LYS A 32 -9.13 6.33 12.40
C LYS A 32 -9.98 7.38 11.71
N PHE A 33 -10.44 7.13 10.49
CA PHE A 33 -11.11 8.12 9.67
C PHE A 33 -12.34 7.56 8.97
N GLY A 34 -13.29 8.45 8.72
CA GLY A 34 -14.54 8.17 8.00
C GLY A 34 -15.73 8.25 8.92
N ALA A 35 -16.79 8.87 8.43
CA ALA A 35 -18.08 8.97 9.09
C ALA A 35 -18.98 7.80 8.70
N ILE A 36 -19.82 7.33 9.60
CA ILE A 36 -20.75 6.22 9.35
C ILE A 36 -22.18 6.73 9.15
N ASN A 37 -22.93 6.07 8.27
CA ASN A 37 -24.40 6.20 8.14
C ASN A 37 -24.97 7.62 8.33
N ASN A 38 -25.60 7.86 9.51
CA ASN A 38 -26.29 9.09 9.82
C ASN A 38 -25.37 10.28 9.93
N GLU A 39 -24.18 10.09 10.48
CA GLU A 39 -23.17 11.13 10.60
C GLU A 39 -22.70 11.59 9.21
N ALA A 40 -22.36 10.64 8.32
CA ALA A 40 -21.98 10.97 6.95
C ALA A 40 -23.09 11.73 6.20
N ALA A 41 -24.34 11.32 6.37
CA ALA A 41 -25.48 12.00 5.78
C ALA A 41 -25.67 13.43 6.34
N GLY A 42 -25.46 13.62 7.64
CA GLY A 42 -25.50 14.94 8.29
C GLY A 42 -24.38 15.85 7.77
N LEU A 43 -23.15 15.31 7.71
CA LEU A 43 -22.00 16.02 7.19
C LEU A 43 -22.18 16.41 5.71
N LEU A 44 -22.74 15.52 4.88
CA LEU A 44 -22.97 15.83 3.47
C LEU A 44 -23.96 17.00 3.29
N ARG A 45 -25.04 17.04 4.09
CA ARG A 45 -25.99 18.17 4.07
C ARG A 45 -25.34 19.48 4.49
N LEU A 46 -24.51 19.43 5.54
CA LEU A 46 -23.76 20.59 6.01
C LEU A 46 -22.74 21.06 4.97
N THR A 47 -21.95 20.13 4.43
CA THR A 47 -20.93 20.42 3.42
C THR A 47 -21.52 21.11 2.20
N LYS A 48 -22.71 20.66 1.73
CA LYS A 48 -23.40 21.25 0.58
C LYS A 48 -23.70 22.75 0.74
N GLN A 49 -23.87 23.24 1.98
CA GLN A 49 -24.18 24.66 2.23
C GLN A 49 -22.95 25.57 2.05
N TYR A 50 -21.74 25.00 2.15
CA TYR A 50 -20.51 25.78 2.23
C TYR A 50 -19.50 25.44 1.12
N SER A 51 -19.85 24.54 0.21
CA SER A 51 -18.93 24.09 -0.84
C SER A 51 -19.42 24.49 -2.21
N LYS A 52 -18.51 24.86 -3.09
CA LYS A 52 -18.75 25.02 -4.52
C LYS A 52 -19.02 23.66 -5.19
N LYS A 53 -18.21 22.65 -4.82
CA LYS A 53 -18.41 21.25 -5.18
C LYS A 53 -18.37 20.37 -3.94
N ILE A 54 -19.18 19.32 -3.94
CA ILE A 54 -19.19 18.32 -2.88
C ILE A 54 -18.78 16.96 -3.39
N GLY A 55 -18.01 16.25 -2.57
CA GLY A 55 -17.60 14.88 -2.87
C GLY A 55 -17.93 13.91 -1.74
N LEU A 56 -18.10 12.66 -2.12
CA LEU A 56 -18.05 11.52 -1.21
C LEU A 56 -16.81 10.70 -1.49
N SER A 57 -16.10 10.31 -0.46
CA SER A 57 -14.89 9.48 -0.59
C SER A 57 -14.93 8.31 0.37
N PHE A 58 -14.19 7.26 0.06
CA PHE A 58 -13.90 6.16 0.97
C PHE A 58 -12.49 5.62 0.73
N HIS A 59 -12.03 4.70 1.58
CA HIS A 59 -10.74 4.01 1.41
C HIS A 59 -10.88 2.58 1.91
N VAL A 60 -10.56 1.61 1.08
CA VAL A 60 -10.75 0.17 1.35
C VAL A 60 -9.63 -0.49 2.16
N GLY A 61 -8.69 0.30 2.71
CA GLY A 61 -7.48 -0.18 3.37
C GLY A 61 -6.30 -0.26 2.41
N SER A 62 -5.08 -0.44 2.92
CA SER A 62 -3.88 -0.55 2.07
C SER A 62 -3.64 -2.00 1.68
N GLN A 63 -3.15 -2.23 0.46
CA GLN A 63 -2.97 -3.56 -0.12
C GLN A 63 -4.28 -4.37 -0.08
N CYS A 64 -5.32 -3.84 -0.72
CA CYS A 64 -6.63 -4.49 -0.77
C CYS A 64 -6.61 -5.64 -1.78
N MET A 65 -6.63 -6.87 -1.31
CA MET A 65 -6.45 -8.07 -2.14
C MET A 65 -7.70 -8.48 -2.92
N HIS A 66 -8.88 -7.91 -2.62
CA HIS A 66 -10.12 -8.31 -3.30
C HIS A 66 -10.88 -7.12 -3.87
N PRO A 67 -11.14 -7.08 -5.21
CA PRO A 67 -11.82 -5.98 -5.88
C PRO A 67 -13.21 -5.65 -5.32
N ILE A 68 -13.94 -6.63 -4.76
CA ILE A 68 -15.29 -6.47 -4.21
C ILE A 68 -15.40 -5.35 -3.17
N SER A 69 -14.30 -5.02 -2.48
CA SER A 69 -14.29 -3.95 -1.49
C SER A 69 -14.69 -2.59 -2.07
N TYR A 70 -14.36 -2.34 -3.34
CA TYR A 70 -14.74 -1.09 -4.00
C TYR A 70 -16.23 -1.00 -4.28
N SER A 71 -16.86 -2.08 -4.77
CA SER A 71 -18.31 -2.07 -4.96
C SER A 71 -19.07 -2.00 -3.62
N LYS A 72 -18.56 -2.62 -2.55
CA LYS A 72 -19.08 -2.44 -1.19
C LYS A 72 -18.98 -0.98 -0.74
N GLY A 73 -17.84 -0.32 -0.98
CA GLY A 73 -17.69 1.11 -0.68
C GLY A 73 -18.64 2.00 -1.46
N ILE A 74 -18.83 1.74 -2.76
CA ILE A 74 -19.80 2.45 -3.60
C ILE A 74 -21.24 2.18 -3.14
N PHE A 75 -21.54 0.99 -2.63
CA PHE A 75 -22.85 0.68 -2.04
C PHE A 75 -23.15 1.57 -0.82
N GLU A 76 -22.15 1.79 0.05
CA GLU A 76 -22.33 2.71 1.19
C GLU A 76 -22.57 4.16 0.73
N ILE A 77 -21.85 4.61 -0.32
CA ILE A 77 -22.12 5.91 -0.96
C ILE A 77 -23.58 5.98 -1.46
N ASN A 78 -24.07 4.90 -2.11
CA ASN A 78 -25.45 4.83 -2.59
C ASN A 78 -26.47 4.99 -1.46
N ASN A 79 -26.22 4.36 -0.32
CA ASN A 79 -27.06 4.48 0.86
C ASN A 79 -27.17 5.93 1.35
N ILE A 80 -26.05 6.66 1.34
CA ILE A 80 -26.01 8.09 1.73
C ILE A 80 -26.76 8.94 0.70
N ILE A 81 -26.56 8.71 -0.61
CA ILE A 81 -27.28 9.42 -1.68
C ILE A 81 -28.80 9.20 -1.52
N LYS A 82 -29.25 7.95 -1.35
CA LYS A 82 -30.67 7.62 -1.15
C LYS A 82 -31.27 8.31 0.07
N LYS A 83 -30.52 8.37 1.16
CA LYS A 83 -30.95 8.97 2.44
C LYS A 83 -31.01 10.49 2.39
N THR A 84 -30.05 11.12 1.74
CA THR A 84 -29.95 12.59 1.69
C THR A 84 -30.67 13.19 0.51
N LYS A 85 -30.91 12.42 -0.56
CA LYS A 85 -31.32 12.88 -1.90
C LYS A 85 -30.35 13.88 -2.51
N ILE A 86 -29.07 13.86 -2.04
CA ILE A 86 -28.00 14.70 -2.57
C ILE A 86 -27.10 13.82 -3.42
N ILE A 87 -26.97 14.16 -4.69
CA ILE A 87 -25.99 13.56 -5.59
C ILE A 87 -24.69 14.37 -5.45
N PRO A 88 -23.56 13.77 -5.11
CA PRO A 88 -22.29 14.50 -5.06
C PRO A 88 -21.81 14.85 -6.47
N ASP A 89 -21.00 15.88 -6.60
CA ASP A 89 -20.34 16.24 -7.86
C ASP A 89 -19.22 15.25 -8.19
N VAL A 90 -18.56 14.69 -7.15
CA VAL A 90 -17.42 13.78 -7.28
C VAL A 90 -17.60 12.58 -6.35
N ILE A 91 -17.27 11.39 -6.84
CA ILE A 91 -17.05 10.19 -6.02
C ILE A 91 -15.57 9.83 -6.10
N ASN A 92 -14.89 9.85 -4.95
CA ASN A 92 -13.51 9.41 -4.81
C ASN A 92 -13.50 8.00 -4.22
N VAL A 93 -13.11 7.02 -5.02
CA VAL A 93 -13.04 5.62 -4.59
C VAL A 93 -11.80 5.33 -3.73
N GLY A 94 -10.99 6.34 -3.45
CA GLY A 94 -9.82 6.26 -2.58
C GLY A 94 -8.65 5.51 -3.17
N GLY A 95 -7.76 5.11 -2.28
CA GLY A 95 -6.61 4.28 -2.57
C GLY A 95 -6.84 2.81 -2.19
N GLY A 96 -5.75 2.13 -1.89
CA GLY A 96 -5.77 0.72 -1.50
C GLY A 96 -5.50 -0.26 -2.63
N PHE A 97 -5.34 0.23 -3.87
CA PHE A 97 -4.94 -0.60 -5.00
C PHE A 97 -3.62 -1.32 -4.69
N PRO A 98 -3.59 -2.66 -4.82
CA PRO A 98 -2.46 -3.46 -4.40
C PRO A 98 -1.32 -3.47 -5.40
N THR A 99 -0.15 -3.88 -4.93
CA THR A 99 0.94 -4.39 -5.77
C THR A 99 1.20 -5.87 -5.46
N ILE A 100 2.09 -6.48 -6.23
CA ILE A 100 2.49 -7.88 -6.05
C ILE A 100 3.60 -8.00 -5.00
N TYR A 101 3.47 -8.97 -4.11
CA TYR A 101 4.53 -9.45 -3.21
C TYR A 101 4.60 -10.98 -3.27
N PRO A 102 5.68 -11.63 -2.80
CA PRO A 102 5.83 -13.09 -2.91
C PRO A 102 4.62 -13.90 -2.41
N ASP A 103 4.01 -13.50 -1.30
CA ASP A 103 2.86 -14.19 -0.69
C ASP A 103 1.52 -13.49 -0.95
N LEU A 104 1.52 -12.36 -1.66
CA LEU A 104 0.35 -11.52 -1.90
C LEU A 104 0.22 -11.22 -3.39
N ILE A 105 -0.45 -12.12 -4.12
CA ILE A 105 -0.66 -11.99 -5.56
C ILE A 105 -2.08 -11.50 -5.81
N PRO A 106 -2.29 -10.19 -6.09
CA PRO A 106 -3.60 -9.63 -6.34
C PRO A 106 -4.11 -10.00 -7.73
N GLN A 107 -5.41 -9.80 -7.96
CA GLN A 107 -5.96 -9.77 -9.30
C GLN A 107 -5.38 -8.58 -10.10
N SER A 108 -5.54 -8.61 -11.42
CA SER A 108 -5.12 -7.49 -12.27
C SER A 108 -5.86 -6.20 -11.91
N LEU A 109 -5.26 -5.04 -12.17
CA LEU A 109 -5.92 -3.75 -11.93
C LEU A 109 -7.22 -3.62 -12.73
N ASP A 110 -7.32 -4.26 -13.90
CA ASP A 110 -8.56 -4.30 -14.69
C ASP A 110 -9.72 -4.93 -13.89
N ALA A 111 -9.46 -5.95 -13.08
CA ALA A 111 -10.49 -6.56 -12.23
C ALA A 111 -11.02 -5.54 -11.20
N TYR A 112 -10.15 -4.72 -10.62
CA TYR A 112 -10.52 -3.64 -9.71
C TYR A 112 -11.35 -2.57 -10.42
N PHE A 113 -10.91 -2.09 -11.57
CA PHE A 113 -11.65 -1.08 -12.34
C PHE A 113 -12.99 -1.61 -12.85
N ASN A 114 -13.07 -2.88 -13.24
CA ASN A 114 -14.33 -3.49 -13.65
C ASN A 114 -15.33 -3.59 -12.49
N GLU A 115 -14.85 -3.93 -11.28
CA GLU A 115 -15.71 -3.99 -10.09
C GLU A 115 -16.16 -2.57 -9.66
N ILE A 116 -15.31 -1.56 -9.79
CA ILE A 116 -15.68 -0.15 -9.60
C ILE A 116 -16.78 0.25 -10.60
N LYS A 117 -16.60 0.00 -11.89
CA LYS A 117 -17.59 0.30 -12.93
C LYS A 117 -18.93 -0.38 -12.64
N LYS A 118 -18.91 -1.65 -12.23
CA LYS A 118 -20.11 -2.40 -11.82
C LYS A 118 -20.80 -1.76 -10.63
N GLY A 119 -20.04 -1.37 -9.59
CA GLY A 119 -20.57 -0.65 -8.43
C GLY A 119 -21.25 0.66 -8.84
N LEU A 120 -20.60 1.45 -9.70
CA LEU A 120 -21.14 2.73 -10.21
C LEU A 120 -22.40 2.56 -11.04
N SER A 121 -22.50 1.54 -11.88
CA SER A 121 -23.73 1.26 -12.66
C SER A 121 -24.93 0.96 -11.78
N ASN A 122 -24.71 0.42 -10.58
CA ASN A 122 -25.77 0.13 -9.61
C ASN A 122 -26.32 1.39 -8.89
N LEU A 123 -25.66 2.55 -9.04
CA LEU A 123 -26.20 3.82 -8.50
C LEU A 123 -27.49 4.27 -9.16
N LYS A 124 -27.71 3.84 -10.43
CA LYS A 124 -28.91 4.18 -11.23
C LYS A 124 -29.18 5.70 -11.26
N LEU A 125 -28.15 6.48 -11.47
CA LEU A 125 -28.21 7.94 -11.61
C LEU A 125 -28.30 8.30 -13.11
N ASP A 126 -29.11 9.30 -13.47
CA ASP A 126 -29.24 9.80 -14.83
C ASP A 126 -27.91 10.34 -15.37
N LYS A 127 -27.11 10.94 -14.47
CA LYS A 127 -25.75 11.39 -14.75
C LYS A 127 -24.85 10.95 -13.61
N LEU A 128 -23.77 10.25 -13.94
CA LEU A 128 -22.75 9.88 -12.95
C LEU A 128 -21.93 11.10 -12.53
N PRO A 129 -21.57 11.20 -11.24
CA PRO A 129 -20.54 12.12 -10.75
C PRO A 129 -19.20 11.91 -11.45
N GLU A 130 -18.31 12.88 -11.35
CA GLU A 130 -16.90 12.69 -11.66
C GLU A 130 -16.32 11.60 -10.76
N ILE A 131 -15.53 10.68 -11.32
CA ILE A 131 -14.93 9.57 -10.57
C ILE A 131 -13.43 9.79 -10.50
N ILE A 132 -12.90 9.79 -9.29
CA ILE A 132 -11.47 9.89 -9.03
C ILE A 132 -11.00 8.74 -8.12
N CYS A 133 -9.71 8.44 -8.16
CA CYS A 133 -9.06 7.47 -7.29
C CYS A 133 -7.69 7.98 -6.83
N GLU A 134 -7.14 7.37 -5.78
CA GLU A 134 -5.88 7.76 -5.14
C GLU A 134 -4.91 6.56 -5.06
N PRO A 135 -4.52 5.93 -6.19
CA PRO A 135 -3.58 4.82 -6.16
C PRO A 135 -2.19 5.33 -5.77
N GLY A 136 -1.63 4.76 -4.70
CA GLY A 136 -0.27 5.03 -4.25
C GLY A 136 0.62 3.82 -4.49
N ARG A 137 0.52 2.82 -3.62
CA ARG A 137 1.34 1.60 -3.65
C ARG A 137 1.38 0.94 -5.03
N ALA A 138 0.25 0.76 -5.68
CA ALA A 138 0.17 0.15 -7.02
C ALA A 138 1.02 0.87 -8.07
N ILE A 139 1.20 2.19 -7.97
CA ILE A 139 1.95 2.96 -8.98
C ILE A 139 3.45 2.96 -8.69
N VAL A 140 3.84 3.08 -7.41
CA VAL A 140 5.25 3.41 -7.08
C VAL A 140 6.01 2.28 -6.40
N ALA A 141 5.37 1.20 -5.95
CA ALA A 141 6.07 0.14 -5.22
C ALA A 141 7.25 -0.45 -6.01
N GLU A 142 7.06 -0.72 -7.28
CA GLU A 142 8.07 -1.33 -8.18
C GLU A 142 9.25 -0.39 -8.50
N SER A 143 9.11 0.92 -8.22
CA SER A 143 10.13 1.92 -8.58
C SER A 143 11.31 1.99 -7.61
N GLY A 144 11.32 1.22 -6.54
CA GLY A 144 12.38 1.29 -5.54
C GLY A 144 12.80 -0.04 -4.97
N SER A 145 14.09 -0.16 -4.69
CA SER A 145 14.67 -1.26 -3.93
C SER A 145 15.67 -0.73 -2.89
N THR A 146 15.94 -1.53 -1.87
CA THR A 146 17.01 -1.26 -0.90
C THR A 146 18.04 -2.35 -1.00
N ILE A 147 19.32 -1.97 -1.01
CA ILE A 147 20.43 -2.91 -0.93
C ILE A 147 20.93 -2.92 0.52
N VAL A 148 20.83 -4.09 1.14
CA VAL A 148 21.29 -4.30 2.51
C VAL A 148 22.49 -5.24 2.55
N ARG A 149 23.36 -5.07 3.55
CA ARG A 149 24.48 -5.97 3.83
C ARG A 149 24.10 -6.95 4.92
N VAL A 150 24.49 -8.20 4.77
CA VAL A 150 24.42 -9.19 5.84
C VAL A 150 25.60 -8.98 6.79
N ASP A 151 25.33 -8.53 8.01
CA ASP A 151 26.36 -8.28 9.03
C ASP A 151 26.64 -9.53 9.87
N LEU A 152 25.61 -10.38 10.08
CA LEU A 152 25.77 -11.65 10.83
C LEU A 152 24.74 -12.66 10.34
N ARG A 153 25.15 -13.94 10.27
CA ARG A 153 24.25 -15.06 10.04
C ARG A 153 24.23 -16.04 11.22
N LYS A 154 23.03 -16.33 11.73
CA LYS A 154 22.80 -17.40 12.74
C LYS A 154 21.74 -18.37 12.21
N LYS A 155 22.18 -19.47 11.61
CA LYS A 155 21.28 -20.44 10.96
C LYS A 155 20.43 -19.78 9.86
N GLN A 156 19.09 -19.68 10.04
CA GLN A 156 18.12 -19.02 9.15
C GLN A 156 17.81 -17.57 9.56
N LYS A 157 18.61 -16.95 10.40
CA LYS A 157 18.48 -15.56 10.80
C LYS A 157 19.61 -14.74 10.17
N LEU A 158 19.25 -13.69 9.44
CA LEU A 158 20.18 -12.73 8.85
C LEU A 158 20.02 -11.39 9.57
N TYR A 159 21.10 -10.91 10.14
CA TYR A 159 21.19 -9.57 10.71
C TYR A 159 21.71 -8.65 9.62
N ILE A 160 20.95 -7.61 9.31
CA ILE A 160 21.20 -6.71 8.20
C ILE A 160 21.30 -5.26 8.67
N ASN A 161 21.92 -4.41 7.87
CA ASN A 161 22.18 -3.01 8.22
C ASN A 161 21.02 -2.05 7.93
N ASP A 162 19.82 -2.57 7.70
CA ASP A 162 18.56 -1.82 7.63
C ASP A 162 17.45 -2.63 8.31
N GLY A 163 16.29 -2.03 8.59
CA GLY A 163 15.24 -2.71 9.32
C GLY A 163 13.92 -1.94 9.36
N THR A 164 13.09 -2.28 10.34
CA THR A 164 11.75 -1.70 10.53
C THR A 164 11.78 -0.20 10.82
N TYR A 165 12.85 0.30 11.44
CA TYR A 165 13.06 1.73 11.67
C TYR A 165 13.70 2.45 10.48
N GLY A 166 14.15 1.68 9.49
CA GLY A 166 14.67 2.14 8.22
C GLY A 166 13.65 2.03 7.09
N THR A 167 14.04 1.40 5.98
CA THR A 167 13.18 1.29 4.79
C THR A 167 12.21 0.12 4.83
N LEU A 168 12.28 -0.77 5.82
CA LEU A 168 11.55 -2.04 5.89
C LEU A 168 10.39 -2.04 6.90
N PHE A 169 9.76 -0.88 7.16
CA PHE A 169 8.68 -0.73 8.14
C PHE A 169 7.54 -1.74 7.91
N ASP A 170 7.03 -1.84 6.68
CA ASP A 170 5.91 -2.73 6.36
C ASP A 170 6.28 -4.23 6.45
N ALA A 171 7.57 -4.57 6.41
CA ALA A 171 8.03 -5.94 6.63
C ALA A 171 8.00 -6.34 8.12
N GLY A 172 8.08 -5.38 9.03
CA GLY A 172 8.02 -5.63 10.47
C GLY A 172 6.61 -5.61 11.02
N VAL A 173 5.90 -4.48 10.90
CA VAL A 173 4.59 -4.30 11.56
C VAL A 173 3.45 -5.02 10.85
N PRO A 174 3.21 -4.82 9.53
CA PRO A 174 2.21 -5.59 8.77
C PRO A 174 2.67 -6.99 8.36
N ASN A 175 3.97 -7.32 8.53
CA ASN A 175 4.60 -8.56 8.08
C ASN A 175 4.51 -8.81 6.56
N ILE A 176 4.65 -7.78 5.74
CA ILE A 176 4.74 -7.95 4.29
C ILE A 176 6.09 -8.57 3.93
N VAL A 177 6.07 -9.69 3.23
CA VAL A 177 7.28 -10.34 2.71
C VAL A 177 7.65 -9.68 1.38
N TYR A 178 8.82 -9.06 1.33
CA TYR A 178 9.32 -8.39 0.13
C TYR A 178 10.13 -9.34 -0.76
N PRO A 179 10.07 -9.20 -2.09
CA PRO A 179 10.92 -9.96 -2.98
C PRO A 179 12.39 -9.60 -2.72
N SER A 180 13.22 -10.62 -2.56
CA SER A 180 14.62 -10.46 -2.16
C SER A 180 15.53 -11.26 -3.08
N LYS A 181 16.67 -10.66 -3.45
CA LYS A 181 17.64 -11.26 -4.35
C LYS A 181 19.06 -11.03 -3.81
N MET A 182 19.84 -12.12 -3.71
CA MET A 182 21.24 -12.00 -3.34
C MET A 182 22.04 -11.35 -4.47
N ILE A 183 22.84 -10.33 -4.13
CA ILE A 183 23.81 -9.73 -5.03
C ILE A 183 25.16 -10.43 -4.86
N THR A 184 25.75 -10.85 -5.95
CA THR A 184 27.04 -11.54 -5.94
C THR A 184 28.15 -10.69 -6.57
N ASN A 185 29.32 -10.71 -5.95
CA ASN A 185 30.54 -10.11 -6.49
C ASN A 185 31.38 -11.19 -7.24
N GLY A 186 30.74 -11.92 -8.17
CA GLY A 186 31.40 -12.99 -8.95
C GLY A 186 31.50 -14.35 -8.24
N ARG A 187 30.97 -14.47 -7.00
CA ARG A 187 30.92 -15.77 -6.31
C ARG A 187 29.80 -16.65 -6.85
N VAL A 188 30.05 -17.98 -6.89
CA VAL A 188 29.03 -18.96 -7.27
C VAL A 188 27.88 -18.95 -6.25
N ILE A 189 26.68 -18.72 -6.71
CA ILE A 189 25.45 -18.78 -5.92
C ILE A 189 24.95 -20.22 -5.89
N SER A 190 24.57 -20.69 -4.69
CA SER A 190 23.93 -22.00 -4.55
C SER A 190 22.54 -22.02 -5.19
N LYS A 191 22.23 -23.07 -5.93
CA LYS A 191 20.88 -23.31 -6.44
C LYS A 191 19.89 -23.73 -5.35
N LYS A 192 20.38 -24.22 -4.20
CA LYS A 192 19.54 -24.57 -3.05
C LYS A 192 19.11 -23.29 -2.34
N LEU A 193 17.81 -23.07 -2.27
CA LEU A 193 17.20 -21.94 -1.58
C LEU A 193 16.83 -22.30 -0.15
N THR A 194 16.77 -21.30 0.72
CA THR A 194 16.42 -21.42 2.13
C THR A 194 15.66 -20.16 2.54
N SER A 195 14.63 -20.34 3.36
CA SER A 195 13.89 -19.24 3.96
C SER A 195 14.66 -18.63 5.14
N PHE A 196 14.69 -17.31 5.22
CA PHE A 196 15.35 -16.56 6.28
C PHE A 196 14.37 -15.56 6.91
N ASP A 197 14.61 -15.25 8.18
CA ASP A 197 14.11 -14.07 8.86
C ASP A 197 15.18 -12.99 8.85
N PHE A 198 14.77 -11.72 8.76
CA PHE A 198 15.68 -10.58 8.87
C PHE A 198 15.57 -9.91 10.24
N TYR A 199 16.70 -9.47 10.75
CA TYR A 199 16.85 -8.70 11.98
C TYR A 199 17.56 -7.40 11.63
N GLY A 200 16.95 -6.28 11.97
CA GLY A 200 17.55 -4.96 11.75
C GLY A 200 18.67 -4.63 12.73
N PRO A 201 19.35 -3.49 12.53
CA PRO A 201 20.56 -3.15 13.27
C PRO A 201 20.30 -2.54 14.63
N THR A 202 19.06 -2.17 14.98
CA THR A 202 18.78 -1.46 16.22
C THR A 202 18.75 -2.38 17.43
N CYS A 203 18.81 -1.82 18.63
CA CYS A 203 18.72 -2.59 19.87
C CYS A 203 17.29 -3.01 20.23
N ASP A 204 16.27 -2.53 19.47
CA ASP A 204 14.88 -2.86 19.73
C ASP A 204 14.53 -4.24 19.15
N SER A 205 13.91 -5.08 19.98
CA SER A 205 13.43 -6.40 19.56
C SER A 205 12.31 -6.35 18.51
N MET A 206 11.66 -5.19 18.33
CA MET A 206 10.69 -4.94 17.26
C MET A 206 11.34 -4.75 15.90
N ASP A 207 12.67 -4.60 15.84
CA ASP A 207 13.43 -4.52 14.59
C ASP A 207 13.65 -5.91 13.98
N TYR A 208 12.54 -6.59 13.78
CA TYR A 208 12.43 -7.96 13.31
C TYR A 208 11.43 -8.06 12.18
N MET A 209 11.80 -8.73 11.12
CA MET A 209 11.01 -8.95 9.92
C MET A 209 10.90 -10.45 9.68
N LYS A 210 9.71 -10.98 9.94
CA LYS A 210 9.43 -12.40 9.77
C LYS A 210 9.36 -12.74 8.28
N GLY A 211 10.21 -13.69 7.85
CA GLY A 211 10.18 -14.23 6.50
C GLY A 211 8.87 -14.94 6.14
N PRO A 212 8.88 -15.68 5.04
CA PRO A 212 10.06 -16.30 4.41
C PRO A 212 10.77 -15.41 3.37
N PHE A 213 11.92 -14.85 3.69
CA PHE A 213 12.80 -14.26 2.67
C PHE A 213 13.62 -15.36 2.04
N VAL A 214 13.29 -15.75 0.79
CA VAL A 214 13.87 -16.91 0.13
C VAL A 214 15.16 -16.51 -0.59
N LEU A 215 16.29 -17.02 -0.11
CA LEU A 215 17.64 -16.70 -0.60
C LEU A 215 18.50 -17.97 -0.75
N PRO A 216 19.59 -17.90 -1.55
CA PRO A 216 20.55 -18.99 -1.66
C PRO A 216 21.09 -19.43 -0.29
N ASN A 217 21.13 -20.75 -0.05
CA ASN A 217 21.52 -21.26 1.26
C ASN A 217 22.99 -20.97 1.65
N ASN A 218 23.82 -20.59 0.68
CA ASN A 218 25.23 -20.23 0.90
C ASN A 218 25.45 -18.73 1.14
N ILE A 219 24.39 -17.95 1.35
CA ILE A 219 24.50 -16.54 1.78
C ILE A 219 25.25 -16.48 3.12
N LYS A 220 26.12 -15.48 3.26
CA LYS A 220 26.98 -15.32 4.46
C LYS A 220 27.23 -13.85 4.77
N GLU A 221 27.89 -13.63 5.87
CA GLU A 221 28.35 -12.31 6.31
C GLU A 221 29.18 -11.63 5.21
N GLY A 222 28.93 -10.33 5.00
CA GLY A 222 29.51 -9.52 3.95
C GLY A 222 28.81 -9.61 2.59
N ASP A 223 27.86 -10.53 2.42
CA ASP A 223 27.03 -10.56 1.21
C ASP A 223 25.98 -9.43 1.22
N TYR A 224 25.47 -9.09 0.06
CA TYR A 224 24.44 -8.08 -0.13
C TYR A 224 23.15 -8.71 -0.63
N VAL A 225 22.04 -8.13 -0.21
CA VAL A 225 20.68 -8.50 -0.64
C VAL A 225 20.00 -7.26 -1.17
N GLU A 226 19.47 -7.36 -2.37
CA GLU A 226 18.50 -6.41 -2.90
C GLU A 226 17.11 -6.83 -2.43
N ILE A 227 16.35 -5.89 -1.87
CA ILE A 227 14.97 -6.05 -1.44
C ILE A 227 14.13 -5.10 -2.29
N GLY A 228 13.27 -5.64 -3.13
CA GLY A 228 12.45 -4.87 -4.09
C GLY A 228 11.11 -4.43 -3.52
N GLN A 229 10.28 -3.80 -4.37
CA GLN A 229 8.93 -3.32 -4.04
C GLN A 229 8.90 -2.26 -2.94
N LEU A 230 9.97 -1.49 -2.78
CA LEU A 230 10.15 -0.48 -1.74
C LEU A 230 9.98 0.97 -2.24
N GLY A 231 9.36 1.20 -3.40
CA GLY A 231 9.00 2.54 -3.86
C GLY A 231 7.86 3.19 -3.07
N ALA A 232 7.11 2.40 -2.30
CA ALA A 232 6.04 2.90 -1.44
C ALA A 232 6.31 2.56 0.03
N TYR A 233 5.99 3.50 0.93
CA TYR A 233 6.01 3.30 2.39
C TYR A 233 7.36 2.79 2.95
N SER A 234 8.46 3.23 2.36
CA SER A 234 9.82 2.90 2.75
C SER A 234 10.60 4.15 3.17
N LEU A 235 11.19 4.88 2.23
CA LEU A 235 11.96 6.10 2.50
C LEU A 235 11.18 7.13 3.34
N THR A 236 9.85 7.19 3.18
CA THR A 236 8.99 8.13 3.89
C THR A 236 8.75 7.77 5.36
N PHE A 237 8.96 6.51 5.74
CA PHE A 237 8.77 6.02 7.12
C PHE A 237 10.06 5.86 7.91
N ARG A 238 11.20 5.88 7.23
CA ARG A 238 12.49 5.71 7.88
C ARG A 238 12.75 6.79 8.94
N THR A 239 13.44 6.38 9.98
CA THR A 239 13.81 7.23 11.11
C THR A 239 15.33 7.33 11.24
N LYS A 240 15.81 8.13 12.18
CA LYS A 240 17.22 8.18 12.60
C LYS A 240 17.46 7.47 13.93
N PHE A 241 16.56 6.56 14.28
CA PHE A 241 16.67 5.82 15.54
C PHE A 241 17.99 5.05 15.63
N ASN A 242 18.66 5.10 16.77
CA ASN A 242 20.00 4.56 17.05
C ASN A 242 21.10 5.02 16.06
N GLY A 243 20.86 6.04 15.25
CA GLY A 243 21.84 6.54 14.28
C GLY A 243 21.96 5.72 12.99
N PHE A 244 21.15 4.69 12.81
CA PHE A 244 21.11 3.90 11.57
C PHE A 244 20.29 4.62 10.51
N TYR A 245 21.00 5.29 9.59
CA TYR A 245 20.37 6.08 8.55
C TYR A 245 21.32 6.26 7.36
N SER A 246 20.80 6.22 6.15
CA SER A 246 21.55 6.49 4.92
C SER A 246 20.74 7.37 3.97
N ASP A 247 21.39 8.41 3.41
CA ASP A 247 20.83 9.26 2.35
C ASP A 247 21.34 8.88 0.96
N LYS A 248 22.05 7.76 0.83
CA LYS A 248 22.58 7.30 -0.45
C LYS A 248 21.45 6.73 -1.29
N ILE A 249 21.06 7.46 -2.32
CA ILE A 249 20.06 7.07 -3.30
C ILE A 249 20.71 7.13 -4.67
N PHE A 250 20.48 6.08 -5.47
CA PHE A 250 21.01 5.96 -6.82
C PHE A 250 19.87 5.69 -7.78
N GLU A 251 19.87 6.34 -8.93
CA GLU A 251 19.00 6.00 -10.04
C GLU A 251 19.60 4.82 -10.80
N VAL A 252 18.77 3.83 -11.07
CA VAL A 252 19.13 2.63 -11.83
C VAL A 252 18.10 2.40 -12.94
N GLN A 253 18.50 1.63 -13.97
CA GLN A 253 17.64 1.27 -15.10
C GLN A 253 17.28 -0.21 -15.12
N ASP A 254 17.56 -0.90 -14.02
CA ASP A 254 17.26 -2.32 -13.87
C ASP A 254 15.75 -2.54 -13.76
N LYS A 255 15.30 -3.71 -14.21
CA LYS A 255 13.92 -4.13 -14.01
C LYS A 255 13.67 -4.43 -12.54
N PRO A 256 12.43 -4.20 -12.04
CA PRO A 256 12.07 -4.60 -10.68
C PRO A 256 12.22 -6.12 -10.49
N ILE A 257 12.48 -6.57 -9.26
CA ILE A 257 12.61 -7.99 -8.93
C ILE A 257 11.30 -8.74 -9.23
N MET A 258 10.16 -8.10 -8.95
CA MET A 258 8.81 -8.56 -9.31
C MET A 258 8.03 -7.42 -9.94
N SER A 259 7.12 -7.75 -10.87
CA SER A 259 6.21 -6.76 -11.45
C SER A 259 4.81 -7.35 -11.65
N MET A 260 3.78 -6.58 -11.33
CA MET A 260 2.41 -6.92 -11.69
C MET A 260 2.03 -6.43 -13.10
N TYR A 261 2.89 -5.64 -13.74
CA TYR A 261 2.67 -5.07 -15.07
C TYR A 261 3.35 -5.87 -16.19
N GLU A 262 4.33 -6.73 -15.86
CA GLU A 262 4.99 -7.63 -16.81
C GLU A 262 4.35 -9.02 -16.75
N LYS A 263 3.90 -9.56 -17.91
CA LYS A 263 3.14 -10.82 -18.00
C LYS A 263 3.89 -12.07 -17.47
N ASP A 264 5.21 -12.04 -17.41
CA ASP A 264 6.05 -13.21 -17.06
C ASP A 264 6.71 -13.12 -15.67
N SER A 265 6.52 -12.03 -14.94
CA SER A 265 7.26 -11.83 -13.68
C SER A 265 6.73 -12.66 -12.50
N ALA A 266 5.43 -12.97 -12.49
CA ALA A 266 4.82 -13.75 -11.42
C ALA A 266 5.19 -15.25 -11.48
N SER A 267 5.46 -15.81 -12.66
CA SER A 267 5.76 -17.23 -12.84
C SER A 267 7.12 -17.64 -12.27
N ASN A 268 8.07 -16.73 -12.16
CA ASN A 268 9.40 -17.00 -11.65
C ASN A 268 9.50 -17.13 -10.13
N TYR A 269 8.47 -16.72 -9.39
CA TYR A 269 8.42 -16.79 -7.92
C TYR A 269 7.54 -17.92 -7.37
N LEU A 270 6.70 -18.52 -8.21
CA LEU A 270 5.84 -19.64 -7.81
C LEU A 270 6.53 -21.00 -7.85
N VAL A 271 7.82 -21.06 -8.20
CA VAL A 271 8.62 -22.28 -8.31
C VAL A 271 9.84 -22.19 -7.40
N ALA A 272 9.60 -22.21 -6.10
CA ALA A 272 10.64 -22.46 -5.09
C ALA A 272 10.05 -23.21 -3.89
#